data_e167e5cd9207f6aa2020e73dda350d2d
#
_entry.id   e167e5cd9207f6aa2020e73dda350d2d
#
_cell.length_a   1.000
_cell.length_b   1.000
_cell.length_c   1.000
_cell.angle_alpha   90.00
_cell.angle_beta   90.00
_cell.angle_gamma   90.00
#
_symmetry.space_group_name_H-M   'P 1'
#
loop_
_entity.id
_entity.type
_entity.pdbx_description
1 polymer ?
#
loop_
_entity_poly.entity_id
_entity_poly.type
_entity_poly.pdbx_seq_one_letter_code
_entity_poly.pdbx_strand_id
1 'polypeptide(L)'
;MIRLLFHLGCRISEALALRVKDIDFDAGTVTILHLKSRISLYCPSCGARLGKSHKFCPICGNSVEQAVAQEKEHRRVRTLPVDGGTLEMLADFIKRDKTKGLIFRINRHRAWQVVRQCAEKAGLPDIVNPETGKRHGVSPHKLRDAFAVHAVKLDDSGDGLRLLQEHLGHQSFNTTAKYRKVAGEEHREWYQHLWEKEKS
;
A
#
# COMPACT_ATOMS: atom_id res chain seq x y z
N MET A 1 9.80 4.50 11.05
CA MET A 1 9.28 3.52 10.08
C MET A 1 7.85 3.09 10.38
N ILE A 2 7.52 2.52 11.55
CA ILE A 2 6.16 2.04 11.89
C ILE A 2 5.13 3.15 11.75
N ARG A 3 5.40 4.32 12.33
CA ARG A 3 4.52 5.49 12.21
C ARG A 3 4.27 5.89 10.76
N LEU A 4 5.30 5.90 9.89
CA LEU A 4 5.14 6.13 8.45
C LEU A 4 4.21 5.10 7.78
N LEU A 5 4.40 3.81 8.11
CA LEU A 5 3.55 2.75 7.54
C LEU A 5 2.08 2.91 7.95
N PHE A 6 1.83 3.35 9.19
CA PHE A 6 0.48 3.53 9.72
C PHE A 6 -0.14 4.87 9.29
N HIS A 7 0.58 6.01 9.40
CA HIS A 7 0.04 7.33 9.10
C HIS A 7 -0.04 7.65 7.60
N LEU A 8 0.85 7.07 6.77
CA LEU A 8 0.83 7.25 5.32
C LEU A 8 0.23 6.06 4.56
N GLY A 9 -0.02 4.95 5.23
CA GLY A 9 -0.51 3.75 4.57
C GLY A 9 0.37 3.28 3.41
N CYS A 10 1.66 3.64 3.38
CA CYS A 10 2.58 3.27 2.31
C CYS A 10 2.98 1.79 2.38
N ARG A 11 3.45 1.22 1.25
CA ARG A 11 3.99 -0.14 1.23
C ARG A 11 5.38 -0.15 1.89
N ILE A 12 5.74 -1.28 2.52
CA ILE A 12 7.07 -1.43 3.14
C ILE A 12 8.21 -1.14 2.16
N SER A 13 8.10 -1.56 0.90
CA SER A 13 9.11 -1.27 -0.13
C SER A 13 9.19 0.22 -0.48
N GLU A 14 8.07 0.93 -0.44
CA GLU A 14 7.99 2.38 -0.66
C GLU A 14 8.65 3.12 0.52
N ALA A 15 8.33 2.74 1.76
CA ALA A 15 8.96 3.31 2.95
C ALA A 15 10.49 3.10 2.97
N LEU A 16 10.96 1.90 2.61
CA LEU A 16 12.39 1.59 2.59
C LEU A 16 13.15 2.26 1.44
N ALA A 17 12.46 2.63 0.36
CA ALA A 17 13.05 3.37 -0.75
C ALA A 17 13.10 4.88 -0.51
N LEU A 18 12.45 5.39 0.56
CA LEU A 18 12.33 6.81 0.86
C LEU A 18 13.70 7.41 1.19
N ARG A 19 13.99 8.54 0.55
CA ARG A 19 15.22 9.32 0.74
C ARG A 19 14.91 10.65 1.40
N VAL A 20 15.91 11.25 2.01
CA VAL A 20 15.78 12.59 2.63
C VAL A 20 15.26 13.62 1.62
N LYS A 21 15.73 13.59 0.38
CA LYS A 21 15.30 14.50 -0.69
C LYS A 21 13.84 14.33 -1.14
N ASP A 22 13.19 13.23 -0.75
CA ASP A 22 11.80 12.95 -1.12
C ASP A 22 10.82 13.55 -0.09
N ILE A 23 11.34 14.20 0.97
CA ILE A 23 10.56 14.88 2.00
C ILE A 23 10.68 16.37 1.80
N ASP A 24 9.55 17.03 1.69
CA ASP A 24 9.44 18.50 1.75
C ASP A 24 8.91 18.86 3.15
N PHE A 25 9.81 19.35 4.00
CA PHE A 25 9.49 19.72 5.38
C PHE A 25 8.67 21.01 5.45
N ASP A 26 8.84 21.94 4.49
CA ASP A 26 8.13 23.20 4.44
C ASP A 26 6.69 23.01 3.96
N ALA A 27 6.52 22.23 2.89
CA ALA A 27 5.19 21.86 2.37
C ALA A 27 4.50 20.77 3.17
N GLY A 28 5.19 20.10 4.10
CA GLY A 28 4.62 19.00 4.88
C GLY A 28 4.28 17.77 4.04
N THR A 29 5.08 17.44 3.03
CA THR A 29 4.76 16.36 2.10
C THR A 29 5.89 15.36 1.89
N VAL A 30 5.52 14.16 1.45
CA VAL A 30 6.45 13.10 1.07
C VAL A 30 6.13 12.60 -0.33
N THR A 31 7.15 12.55 -1.18
CA THR A 31 7.04 11.99 -2.53
C THR A 31 7.37 10.51 -2.53
N ILE A 32 6.39 9.66 -2.86
CA ILE A 32 6.53 8.21 -2.91
C ILE A 32 6.64 7.72 -4.35
N LEU A 33 7.74 7.04 -4.65
CA LEU A 33 7.96 6.37 -5.92
C LEU A 33 7.47 4.92 -5.85
N HIS A 34 6.53 4.56 -6.72
CA HIS A 34 6.10 3.18 -6.85
C HIS A 34 7.01 2.42 -7.83
N LEU A 35 7.87 1.57 -7.30
CA LEU A 35 8.92 0.85 -8.04
C LEU A 35 8.46 -0.53 -8.59
N LYS A 36 7.19 -0.74 -8.90
CA LYS A 36 6.77 -1.98 -9.56
C LYS A 36 6.91 -1.86 -11.07
N SER A 37 8.05 -2.28 -11.62
CA SER A 37 8.16 -2.66 -13.03
C SER A 37 7.47 -4.02 -13.21
N ARG A 38 6.53 -4.11 -14.14
CA ARG A 38 6.00 -5.40 -14.62
C ARG A 38 6.63 -5.67 -15.97
N ILE A 39 7.56 -6.60 -16.01
CA ILE A 39 8.04 -7.15 -17.28
C ILE A 39 6.91 -7.99 -17.86
N SER A 40 6.38 -7.55 -18.99
CA SER A 40 5.46 -8.34 -19.81
C SER A 40 6.24 -8.92 -20.97
N LEU A 41 6.16 -10.22 -21.16
CA LEU A 41 6.77 -10.93 -22.28
C LEU A 41 5.78 -10.97 -23.44
N TYR A 42 6.28 -10.71 -24.66
CA TYR A 42 5.50 -10.76 -25.88
C TYR A 42 6.18 -11.63 -26.92
N CYS A 43 5.39 -12.32 -27.73
CA CYS A 43 5.87 -13.10 -28.85
C CYS A 43 6.44 -12.18 -29.93
N PRO A 44 7.69 -12.40 -30.40
CA PRO A 44 8.28 -11.57 -31.45
C PRO A 44 7.56 -11.70 -32.79
N SER A 45 6.91 -12.84 -33.05
CA SER A 45 6.25 -13.12 -34.33
C SER A 45 4.83 -12.56 -34.43
N CYS A 46 4.02 -12.63 -33.37
CA CYS A 46 2.61 -12.24 -33.42
C CYS A 46 2.20 -11.21 -32.37
N GLY A 47 3.12 -10.73 -31.51
CA GLY A 47 2.83 -9.76 -30.47
C GLY A 47 1.96 -10.27 -29.31
N ALA A 48 1.59 -11.54 -29.28
CA ALA A 48 0.76 -12.11 -28.23
C ALA A 48 1.47 -12.06 -26.88
N ARG A 49 0.72 -11.75 -25.81
CA ARG A 49 1.26 -11.73 -24.45
C ARG A 49 1.59 -13.14 -23.98
N LEU A 50 2.79 -13.32 -23.44
CA LEU A 50 3.32 -14.58 -22.98
C LEU A 50 3.35 -14.67 -21.44
N GLY A 51 3.10 -15.86 -20.91
CA GLY A 51 3.40 -16.22 -19.54
C GLY A 51 4.87 -16.59 -19.37
N LYS A 52 5.41 -16.49 -18.15
CA LYS A 52 6.81 -16.83 -17.84
C LYS A 52 7.18 -18.30 -18.07
N SER A 53 6.18 -19.18 -18.11
CA SER A 53 6.35 -20.64 -18.30
C SER A 53 6.11 -21.11 -19.75
N HIS A 54 5.74 -20.22 -20.65
CA HIS A 54 5.50 -20.60 -22.05
C HIS A 54 6.83 -20.90 -22.75
N LYS A 55 6.94 -22.09 -23.31
CA LYS A 55 8.04 -22.49 -24.23
C LYS A 55 7.67 -22.21 -25.69
N PHE A 56 6.39 -22.21 -25.99
CA PHE A 56 5.83 -21.90 -27.31
C PHE A 56 4.71 -20.86 -27.16
N CYS A 57 4.54 -20.02 -28.17
CA CYS A 57 3.47 -19.05 -28.21
C CYS A 57 2.10 -19.75 -28.35
N PRO A 58 1.13 -19.49 -27.46
CA PRO A 58 -0.18 -20.14 -27.53
C PRO A 58 -1.02 -19.70 -28.72
N ILE A 59 -0.63 -18.62 -29.44
CA ILE A 59 -1.37 -18.09 -30.59
C ILE A 59 -0.76 -18.56 -31.91
N CYS A 60 0.56 -18.43 -32.09
CA CYS A 60 1.22 -18.75 -33.37
C CYS A 60 2.10 -20.01 -33.34
N GLY A 61 2.25 -20.67 -32.19
CA GLY A 61 3.02 -21.90 -32.04
C GLY A 61 4.55 -21.72 -32.07
N ASN A 62 5.07 -20.52 -32.36
CA ASN A 62 6.52 -20.31 -32.43
C ASN A 62 7.21 -20.43 -31.09
N SER A 63 8.46 -20.91 -31.09
CA SER A 63 9.32 -20.95 -29.90
C SER A 63 9.50 -19.55 -29.30
N VAL A 64 9.44 -19.45 -27.98
CA VAL A 64 9.55 -18.17 -27.23
C VAL A 64 10.95 -17.91 -26.69
N GLU A 65 11.99 -18.61 -27.17
CA GLU A 65 13.38 -18.39 -26.78
C GLU A 65 13.85 -16.94 -26.99
N GLN A 66 13.22 -16.23 -27.91
CA GLN A 66 13.47 -14.81 -28.22
C GLN A 66 12.33 -13.88 -27.79
N ALA A 67 11.61 -14.21 -26.72
CA ALA A 67 10.52 -13.37 -26.26
C ALA A 67 10.98 -11.92 -26.00
N VAL A 68 10.26 -10.95 -26.57
CA VAL A 68 10.53 -9.53 -26.34
C VAL A 68 10.01 -9.12 -24.98
N ALA A 69 10.94 -8.76 -24.09
CA ALA A 69 10.61 -8.20 -22.79
C ALA A 69 10.27 -6.72 -22.95
N GLN A 70 9.00 -6.36 -22.81
CA GLN A 70 8.60 -4.97 -22.68
C GLN A 70 8.44 -4.63 -21.19
N GLU A 71 9.31 -3.79 -20.70
CA GLU A 71 9.21 -3.22 -19.39
C GLU A 71 8.21 -2.06 -19.41
N LYS A 72 6.97 -2.32 -18.94
CA LYS A 72 6.05 -1.23 -18.64
C LYS A 72 6.45 -0.61 -17.32
N GLU A 73 7.32 0.38 -17.38
CA GLU A 73 7.66 1.24 -16.26
C GLU A 73 6.46 2.12 -15.89
N HIS A 74 5.58 1.62 -15.05
CA HIS A 74 4.58 2.47 -14.41
C HIS A 74 5.19 3.07 -13.13
N ARG A 75 6.09 4.04 -13.29
CA ARG A 75 6.53 4.90 -12.19
C ARG A 75 5.36 5.81 -11.83
N ARG A 76 4.54 5.39 -10.88
CA ARG A 76 3.56 6.28 -10.28
C ARG A 76 4.24 7.03 -9.13
N VAL A 77 4.38 8.32 -9.32
CA VAL A 77 4.81 9.26 -8.27
C VAL A 77 3.55 9.74 -7.56
N ARG A 78 3.57 9.72 -6.23
CA ARG A 78 2.51 10.26 -5.39
C ARG A 78 3.14 11.19 -4.38
N THR A 79 2.63 12.40 -4.27
CA THR A 79 2.97 13.32 -3.19
C THR A 79 1.86 13.24 -2.15
N LEU A 80 2.21 12.83 -0.95
CA LEU A 80 1.27 12.59 0.15
C LEU A 80 1.51 13.60 1.26
N PRO A 81 0.46 14.17 1.85
CA PRO A 81 0.58 15.00 3.04
C PRO A 81 1.03 14.14 4.24
N VAL A 82 1.79 14.75 5.13
CA VAL A 82 2.30 14.11 6.35
C VAL A 82 1.94 14.97 7.54
N ASP A 83 1.44 14.36 8.61
CA ASP A 83 1.14 15.06 9.85
C ASP A 83 2.41 15.63 10.52
N GLY A 84 2.27 16.77 11.20
CA GLY A 84 3.38 17.50 11.82
C GLY A 84 4.22 16.63 12.75
N GLY A 85 3.60 15.84 13.61
CA GLY A 85 4.32 14.98 14.54
C GLY A 85 5.11 13.84 13.86
N THR A 86 4.68 13.40 12.68
CA THR A 86 5.47 12.45 11.86
C THR A 86 6.64 13.14 11.19
N LEU A 87 6.47 14.37 10.73
CA LEU A 87 7.55 15.19 10.15
C LEU A 87 8.62 15.50 11.16
N GLU A 88 8.26 15.98 12.36
CA GLU A 88 9.18 16.24 13.45
C GLU A 88 10.01 15.01 13.80
N MET A 89 9.35 13.86 13.98
CA MET A 89 10.05 12.60 14.26
C MET A 89 10.99 12.17 13.14
N LEU A 90 10.63 12.44 11.88
CA LEU A 90 11.52 12.17 10.74
C LEU A 90 12.70 13.11 10.72
N ALA A 91 12.49 14.41 10.97
CA ALA A 91 13.55 15.40 11.05
C ALA A 91 14.57 15.03 12.14
N ASP A 92 14.09 14.70 13.33
CA ASP A 92 14.93 14.26 14.47
C ASP A 92 15.72 13.00 14.15
N PHE A 93 15.05 12.01 13.52
CA PHE A 93 15.71 10.77 13.11
C PHE A 93 16.82 11.04 12.09
N ILE A 94 16.55 11.83 11.05
CA ILE A 94 17.52 12.21 10.00
C ILE A 94 18.70 12.97 10.60
N LYS A 95 18.43 13.92 11.49
CA LYS A 95 19.46 14.74 12.17
C LYS A 95 20.34 13.88 13.07
N ARG A 96 19.73 13.03 13.90
CA ARG A 96 20.45 12.15 14.82
C ARG A 96 21.36 11.17 14.10
N ASP A 97 20.84 10.52 13.05
CA ASP A 97 21.57 9.49 12.30
C ASP A 97 22.44 10.08 11.18
N LYS A 98 22.48 11.43 11.03
CA LYS A 98 23.21 12.17 9.97
C LYS A 98 22.93 11.59 8.58
N THR A 99 21.70 11.24 8.32
CA THR A 99 21.29 10.55 7.08
C THR A 99 21.27 11.50 5.90
N LYS A 100 21.99 11.17 4.82
CA LYS A 100 22.03 11.95 3.56
C LYS A 100 21.34 11.26 2.37
N GLY A 101 20.96 10.00 2.51
CA GLY A 101 20.41 9.18 1.43
C GLY A 101 19.12 8.49 1.84
N LEU A 102 19.09 7.17 1.78
CA LEU A 102 17.96 6.36 2.26
C LEU A 102 17.75 6.60 3.75
N ILE A 103 16.49 6.88 4.14
CA ILE A 103 16.13 7.13 5.55
C ILE A 103 16.30 5.86 6.37
N PHE A 104 15.83 4.72 5.85
CA PHE A 104 15.92 3.43 6.54
C PHE A 104 16.92 2.51 5.84
N ARG A 105 18.07 2.27 6.48
CA ARG A 105 19.14 1.42 5.93
C ARG A 105 18.99 -0.04 6.37
N ILE A 106 17.78 -0.58 6.22
CA ILE A 106 17.46 -1.97 6.54
C ILE A 106 16.78 -2.64 5.36
N ASN A 107 16.91 -3.96 5.24
CA ASN A 107 16.21 -4.71 4.22
C ASN A 107 14.75 -5.01 4.63
N ARG A 108 13.97 -5.49 3.68
CA ARG A 108 12.53 -5.78 3.88
C ARG A 108 12.29 -6.81 4.99
N HIS A 109 13.16 -7.83 5.10
CA HIS A 109 13.03 -8.86 6.12
C HIS A 109 13.23 -8.28 7.51
N ARG A 110 14.28 -7.46 7.70
CA ARG A 110 14.53 -6.78 8.97
C ARG A 110 13.41 -5.81 9.35
N ALA A 111 12.89 -5.07 8.38
CA ALA A 111 11.74 -4.19 8.60
C ALA A 111 10.50 -4.96 9.07
N TRP A 112 10.26 -6.13 8.49
CA TRP A 112 9.18 -7.02 8.91
C TRP A 112 9.37 -7.51 10.36
N GLN A 113 10.59 -7.95 10.71
CA GLN A 113 10.93 -8.34 12.09
C GLN A 113 10.71 -7.20 13.08
N VAL A 114 11.13 -5.98 12.75
CA VAL A 114 10.95 -4.80 13.61
C VAL A 114 9.46 -4.54 13.87
N VAL A 115 8.62 -4.57 12.84
CA VAL A 115 7.17 -4.37 13.01
C VAL A 115 6.59 -5.44 13.93
N ARG A 116 6.95 -6.70 13.73
CA ARG A 116 6.46 -7.81 14.52
C ARG A 116 6.90 -7.71 15.99
N GLN A 117 8.18 -7.45 16.24
CA GLN A 117 8.71 -7.27 17.60
C GLN A 117 8.04 -6.09 18.33
N CYS A 118 7.78 -4.99 17.63
CA CYS A 118 7.07 -3.85 18.22
C CYS A 118 5.62 -4.19 18.56
N ALA A 119 4.94 -4.95 17.71
CA ALA A 119 3.58 -5.40 17.99
C ALA A 119 3.51 -6.35 19.18
N GLU A 120 4.45 -7.30 19.29
CA GLU A 120 4.58 -8.20 20.43
C GLU A 120 4.85 -7.44 21.73
N LYS A 121 5.79 -6.47 21.70
CA LYS A 121 6.08 -5.61 22.87
C LYS A 121 4.89 -4.73 23.27
N ALA A 122 4.07 -4.32 22.33
CA ALA A 122 2.85 -3.55 22.59
C ALA A 122 1.67 -4.42 23.02
N GLY A 123 1.84 -5.73 23.16
CA GLY A 123 0.78 -6.66 23.56
C GLY A 123 -0.33 -6.80 22.53
N LEU A 124 -0.06 -6.48 21.24
CA LEU A 124 -1.07 -6.61 20.20
C LEU A 124 -1.34 -8.09 19.89
N PRO A 125 -2.62 -8.52 19.90
CA PRO A 125 -2.97 -9.91 19.64
C PRO A 125 -2.71 -10.29 18.17
N ASP A 126 -2.54 -11.59 17.95
CA ASP A 126 -2.56 -12.13 16.59
C ASP A 126 -3.93 -11.92 15.94
N ILE A 127 -3.90 -11.61 14.65
CA ILE A 127 -5.10 -11.47 13.84
C ILE A 127 -5.52 -12.85 13.37
N VAL A 128 -6.74 -13.26 13.70
CA VAL A 128 -7.32 -14.53 13.26
C VAL A 128 -8.09 -14.31 11.96
N ASN A 129 -7.77 -15.08 10.92
CA ASN A 129 -8.59 -15.10 9.72
C ASN A 129 -9.90 -15.84 10.02
N PRO A 130 -11.07 -15.19 9.92
CA PRO A 130 -12.35 -15.80 10.30
C PRO A 130 -12.74 -17.01 9.42
N GLU A 131 -12.28 -17.06 8.16
CA GLU A 131 -12.61 -18.13 7.23
C GLU A 131 -11.73 -19.39 7.43
N THR A 132 -10.45 -19.19 7.77
CA THR A 132 -9.47 -20.28 7.82
C THR A 132 -8.99 -20.61 9.23
N GLY A 133 -9.34 -19.81 10.24
CA GLY A 133 -8.84 -19.92 11.61
C GLY A 133 -7.33 -19.63 11.76
N LYS A 134 -6.62 -19.31 10.69
CA LYS A 134 -5.16 -19.07 10.75
C LYS A 134 -4.86 -17.79 11.51
N ARG A 135 -3.92 -17.90 12.43
CA ARG A 135 -3.37 -16.75 13.18
C ARG A 135 -2.22 -16.13 12.42
N HIS A 136 -2.23 -14.82 12.33
CA HIS A 136 -1.20 -14.03 11.69
C HIS A 136 -0.80 -12.89 12.62
N GLY A 137 0.47 -12.80 12.93
CA GLY A 137 1.01 -11.64 13.67
C GLY A 137 0.87 -10.35 12.85
N VAL A 138 0.97 -9.22 13.54
CA VAL A 138 0.97 -7.89 12.90
C VAL A 138 2.14 -7.79 11.91
N SER A 139 1.85 -7.34 10.71
CA SER A 139 2.81 -7.19 9.62
C SER A 139 2.76 -5.77 9.04
N PRO A 140 3.78 -5.33 8.28
CA PRO A 140 3.76 -4.03 7.61
C PRO A 140 2.52 -3.80 6.74
N HIS A 141 1.98 -4.86 6.13
CA HIS A 141 0.76 -4.74 5.32
C HIS A 141 -0.48 -4.47 6.20
N LYS A 142 -0.51 -5.06 7.39
CA LYS A 142 -1.61 -4.82 8.35
C LYS A 142 -1.63 -3.39 8.89
N LEU A 143 -0.49 -2.74 9.01
CA LEU A 143 -0.44 -1.31 9.35
C LEU A 143 -1.06 -0.44 8.24
N ARG A 144 -0.81 -0.78 6.99
CA ARG A 144 -1.45 -0.11 5.85
C ARG A 144 -2.95 -0.41 5.77
N ASP A 145 -3.37 -1.66 6.05
CA ASP A 145 -4.78 -2.02 6.13
C ASP A 145 -5.48 -1.24 7.25
N ALA A 146 -4.83 -1.10 8.41
CA ALA A 146 -5.36 -0.32 9.54
C ALA A 146 -5.52 1.17 9.19
N PHE A 147 -4.56 1.78 8.46
CA PHE A 147 -4.73 3.13 7.92
C PHE A 147 -5.95 3.22 7.00
N ALA A 148 -6.09 2.28 6.07
CA ALA A 148 -7.19 2.29 5.13
C ALA A 148 -8.56 2.13 5.81
N VAL A 149 -8.67 1.22 6.77
CA VAL A 149 -9.88 1.05 7.58
C VAL A 149 -10.19 2.30 8.40
N HIS A 150 -9.19 2.92 9.00
CA HIS A 150 -9.35 4.17 9.75
C HIS A 150 -9.87 5.30 8.85
N ALA A 151 -9.28 5.47 7.66
CA ALA A 151 -9.72 6.48 6.70
C ALA A 151 -11.17 6.27 6.26
N VAL A 152 -11.56 5.02 5.96
CA VAL A 152 -12.94 4.69 5.57
C VAL A 152 -13.93 4.93 6.71
N LYS A 153 -13.54 4.66 7.97
CA LYS A 153 -14.40 4.96 9.14
C LYS A 153 -14.65 6.45 9.35
N LEU A 154 -13.73 7.30 8.90
CA LEU A 154 -13.87 8.75 9.00
C LEU A 154 -14.64 9.34 7.82
N ASP A 155 -14.45 8.77 6.61
CA ASP A 155 -15.12 9.21 5.39
C ASP A 155 -15.29 8.02 4.44
N ASP A 156 -16.50 7.45 4.40
CA ASP A 156 -16.89 6.33 3.53
C ASP A 156 -17.62 6.79 2.26
N SER A 157 -17.70 8.09 2.03
CA SER A 157 -18.28 8.67 0.82
C SER A 157 -17.58 8.19 -0.46
N GLY A 158 -18.23 8.31 -1.59
CA GLY A 158 -17.61 7.98 -2.89
C GLY A 158 -16.34 8.79 -3.15
N ASP A 159 -16.31 10.06 -2.73
CA ASP A 159 -15.13 10.93 -2.86
C ASP A 159 -14.04 10.54 -1.86
N GLY A 160 -14.37 10.23 -0.60
CA GLY A 160 -13.42 9.73 0.39
C GLY A 160 -12.75 8.45 -0.06
N LEU A 161 -13.51 7.49 -0.61
CA LEU A 161 -12.96 6.26 -1.16
C LEU A 161 -12.07 6.50 -2.38
N ARG A 162 -12.38 7.50 -3.23
CA ARG A 162 -11.54 7.88 -4.37
C ARG A 162 -10.22 8.48 -3.90
N LEU A 163 -10.27 9.40 -2.95
CA LEU A 163 -9.07 9.99 -2.33
C LEU A 163 -8.20 8.92 -1.68
N LEU A 164 -8.81 7.97 -0.97
CA LEU A 164 -8.10 6.84 -0.37
C LEU A 164 -7.47 5.94 -1.44
N GLN A 165 -8.15 5.70 -2.56
CA GLN A 165 -7.60 4.94 -3.68
C GLN A 165 -6.33 5.60 -4.24
N GLU A 166 -6.38 6.90 -4.48
CA GLU A 166 -5.25 7.70 -4.98
C GLU A 166 -4.11 7.71 -3.96
N HIS A 167 -4.42 7.98 -2.70
CA HIS A 167 -3.47 8.00 -1.59
C HIS A 167 -2.73 6.67 -1.46
N LEU A 168 -3.43 5.56 -1.50
CA LEU A 168 -2.84 4.23 -1.43
C LEU A 168 -2.17 3.82 -2.75
N GLY A 169 -2.50 4.45 -3.87
CA GLY A 169 -2.03 4.06 -5.20
C GLY A 169 -2.58 2.70 -5.64
N HIS A 170 -3.85 2.43 -5.38
CA HIS A 170 -4.54 1.26 -5.88
C HIS A 170 -4.92 1.45 -7.35
N GLN A 171 -4.63 0.46 -8.19
CA GLN A 171 -4.99 0.50 -9.62
C GLN A 171 -6.49 0.29 -9.85
N SER A 172 -7.15 -0.42 -8.95
CA SER A 172 -8.57 -0.74 -9.04
C SER A 172 -9.31 -0.22 -7.81
N PHE A 173 -10.44 0.42 -8.04
CA PHE A 173 -11.36 0.88 -6.99
C PHE A 173 -11.84 -0.29 -6.12
N ASN A 174 -12.07 -1.45 -6.71
CA ASN A 174 -12.47 -2.65 -5.97
C ASN A 174 -11.47 -3.05 -4.87
N THR A 175 -10.19 -2.71 -5.02
CA THR A 175 -9.18 -2.97 -3.99
C THR A 175 -9.38 -2.06 -2.78
N THR A 176 -9.86 -0.83 -2.98
CA THR A 176 -10.16 0.13 -1.91
C THR A 176 -11.52 -0.14 -1.29
N ALA A 177 -12.53 -0.46 -2.10
CA ALA A 177 -13.88 -0.75 -1.64
C ALA A 177 -13.97 -1.96 -0.67
N LYS A 178 -12.96 -2.83 -0.66
CA LYS A 178 -12.88 -3.94 0.32
C LYS A 178 -12.81 -3.45 1.77
N TYR A 179 -12.21 -2.29 2.01
CA TYR A 179 -12.09 -1.74 3.37
C TYR A 179 -13.43 -1.28 3.93
N ARG A 180 -14.37 -0.87 3.07
CA ARG A 180 -15.74 -0.53 3.45
C ARG A 180 -16.50 -1.74 4.02
N LYS A 181 -16.26 -2.93 3.48
CA LYS A 181 -16.92 -4.16 3.93
C LYS A 181 -16.47 -4.63 5.32
N VAL A 182 -15.34 -4.17 5.81
CA VAL A 182 -14.77 -4.56 7.12
C VAL A 182 -15.44 -3.80 8.26
N ALA A 183 -16.12 -2.70 7.99
CA ALA A 183 -16.74 -1.85 8.98
C ALA A 183 -18.11 -2.35 9.51
N GLY A 184 -18.71 -3.35 8.88
CA GLY A 184 -19.81 -4.25 9.35
C GLY A 184 -21.05 -3.71 10.07
N GLU A 185 -20.95 -2.64 10.84
CA GLU A 185 -22.06 -2.00 11.54
C GLU A 185 -22.83 -1.01 10.64
N GLU A 186 -22.19 -0.51 9.60
CA GLU A 186 -22.66 0.52 8.69
C GLU A 186 -23.95 0.14 7.94
N HIS A 187 -24.15 -1.14 7.63
CA HIS A 187 -25.33 -1.58 6.90
C HIS A 187 -26.61 -1.44 7.73
N ARG A 188 -26.50 -1.65 9.05
CA ARG A 188 -27.63 -1.49 9.97
C ARG A 188 -27.96 0.00 10.17
N GLU A 189 -26.95 0.84 10.38
CA GLU A 189 -27.11 2.28 10.53
C GLU A 189 -27.67 2.91 9.25
N TRP A 190 -27.09 2.56 8.08
CA TRP A 190 -27.59 2.99 6.78
C TRP A 190 -29.07 2.59 6.58
N TYR A 191 -29.44 1.34 6.92
CA TYR A 191 -30.82 0.89 6.81
C TYR A 191 -31.75 1.65 7.75
N GLN A 192 -31.32 1.95 8.97
CA GLN A 192 -32.10 2.77 9.90
C GLN A 192 -32.32 4.18 9.37
N HIS A 193 -31.29 4.84 8.87
CA HIS A 193 -31.39 6.17 8.30
C HIS A 193 -32.30 6.28 7.07
N LEU A 194 -32.44 5.23 6.29
CA LEU A 194 -33.38 5.23 5.15
C LEU A 194 -34.83 5.45 5.61
N TRP A 195 -35.18 4.88 6.76
CA TRP A 195 -36.57 4.89 7.25
C TRP A 195 -36.83 6.00 8.26
N GLU A 196 -35.85 6.62 8.84
CA GLU A 196 -35.98 7.77 9.72
C GLU A 196 -36.38 9.04 8.94
N LYS A 197 -35.90 9.19 7.71
CA LYS A 197 -36.22 10.32 6.82
C LYS A 197 -37.67 10.32 6.29
N GLU A 198 -38.37 9.21 6.35
CA GLU A 198 -39.82 9.15 5.96
C GLU A 198 -40.77 9.59 7.06
N LYS A 199 -40.30 9.87 8.29
CA LYS A 199 -41.11 10.27 9.44
C LYS A 199 -41.06 11.77 9.74
N SER A 200 -40.36 12.56 8.91
CA SER A 200 -40.32 14.03 8.95
C SER A 200 -41.03 14.63 7.76
#